data_cf9e68b8a6c23e9cbd9e05cc2dd0b016
#
_entry.id   cf9e68b8a6c23e9cbd9e05cc2dd0b016
#
_cell.length_a   1.000
_cell.length_b   1.000
_cell.length_c   1.000
_cell.angle_alpha   90.00
_cell.angle_beta   90.00
_cell.angle_gamma   90.00
#
_symmetry.space_group_name_H-M   'P 1'
#
loop_
_entity.id
_entity.type
_entity.pdbx_description
1 polymer ?
#
loop_
_entity_poly.entity_id
_entity_poly.type
_entity_poly.pdbx_seq_one_letter_code
_entity_poly.pdbx_strand_id
1 'polypeptide(L)'
;SINITGIKNKITKQDILRSKAIEEGSFFARDLVSEPGNVLHPDEYAKRINTLKKLGLKINVYDKKKLKKLGMNALLGVGQGSIRGSYLVTMEWNGAKNNSKPLAFVGKGVCFDTGGYSLKPAKFMEDMTYDMAGSATVVGLMKNLAIRKAKINAVGVVGLVENMVSGNAQRPGDIVKSFSGQTIEVLNTDAEGRLVLADALTY
;
A
#
# COMPACT_ATOMS: atom_id res chain seq x y z
N SER A 1 -2.51 -34.42 8.12
CA SER A 1 -3.28 -34.58 6.86
C SER A 1 -4.76 -34.49 7.16
N ILE A 2 -5.49 -33.76 6.34
CA ILE A 2 -6.95 -33.63 6.43
C ILE A 2 -7.52 -34.49 5.32
N ASN A 3 -8.36 -35.49 5.70
CA ASN A 3 -9.11 -36.31 4.75
C ASN A 3 -10.49 -35.68 4.53
N ILE A 4 -10.79 -35.28 3.31
CA ILE A 4 -12.10 -34.75 2.94
C ILE A 4 -12.87 -35.86 2.23
N THR A 5 -13.99 -36.27 2.82
CA THR A 5 -14.87 -37.34 2.28
C THR A 5 -16.23 -36.74 1.89
N GLY A 6 -16.97 -37.43 1.00
CA GLY A 6 -18.33 -37.02 0.63
C GLY A 6 -18.47 -35.90 -0.37
N ILE A 7 -17.41 -35.50 -1.06
CA ILE A 7 -17.45 -34.47 -2.10
C ILE A 7 -17.98 -35.10 -3.40
N LYS A 8 -19.08 -34.56 -3.93
CA LYS A 8 -19.66 -35.00 -5.21
C LYS A 8 -18.79 -34.62 -6.43
N ASN A 9 -18.04 -33.48 -6.35
CA ASN A 9 -17.17 -33.01 -7.41
C ASN A 9 -15.70 -33.25 -7.08
N LYS A 10 -14.92 -33.75 -8.04
CA LYS A 10 -13.49 -33.97 -7.89
C LYS A 10 -12.74 -32.63 -7.76
N ILE A 11 -12.06 -32.43 -6.64
CA ILE A 11 -11.16 -31.27 -6.45
C ILE A 11 -9.99 -31.40 -7.41
N THR A 12 -9.77 -30.37 -8.23
CA THR A 12 -8.65 -30.32 -9.16
C THR A 12 -7.39 -29.76 -8.51
N LYS A 13 -6.23 -30.04 -9.12
CA LYS A 13 -4.97 -29.39 -8.71
C LYS A 13 -5.06 -27.86 -8.81
N GLN A 14 -5.85 -27.35 -9.75
CA GLN A 14 -6.06 -25.92 -9.97
C GLN A 14 -6.86 -25.30 -8.80
N ASP A 15 -7.88 -25.99 -8.29
CA ASP A 15 -8.66 -25.51 -7.13
C ASP A 15 -7.78 -25.41 -5.88
N ILE A 16 -6.92 -26.41 -5.67
CA ILE A 16 -5.95 -26.41 -4.56
C ILE A 16 -4.97 -25.24 -4.71
N LEU A 17 -4.41 -25.03 -5.90
CA LEU A 17 -3.48 -23.92 -6.15
C LEU A 17 -4.16 -22.56 -5.92
N ARG A 18 -5.40 -22.41 -6.39
CA ARG A 18 -6.19 -21.19 -6.19
C ARG A 18 -6.44 -20.92 -4.71
N SER A 19 -6.89 -21.91 -3.96
CA SER A 19 -7.16 -21.78 -2.52
C SER A 19 -5.90 -21.43 -1.75
N LYS A 20 -4.78 -22.10 -2.04
CA LYS A 20 -3.48 -21.82 -1.44
C LYS A 20 -2.99 -20.40 -1.77
N ALA A 21 -3.18 -19.93 -3.00
CA ALA A 21 -2.79 -18.58 -3.38
C ALA A 21 -3.62 -17.52 -2.64
N ILE A 22 -4.92 -17.76 -2.43
CA ILE A 22 -5.80 -16.89 -1.63
C ILE A 22 -5.31 -16.84 -0.19
N GLU A 23 -5.05 -18.00 0.41
CA GLU A 23 -4.53 -18.14 1.76
C GLU A 23 -3.22 -17.36 1.93
N GLU A 24 -2.23 -17.61 1.08
CA GLU A 24 -0.92 -16.95 1.15
C GLU A 24 -1.00 -15.43 0.95
N GLY A 25 -1.87 -14.94 0.07
CA GLY A 25 -2.11 -13.52 -0.12
C GLY A 25 -2.78 -12.88 1.09
N SER A 26 -3.79 -13.55 1.64
CA SER A 26 -4.53 -13.07 2.83
C SER A 26 -3.66 -13.06 4.08
N PHE A 27 -2.89 -14.11 4.32
CA PHE A 27 -1.97 -14.14 5.46
C PHE A 27 -0.87 -13.09 5.34
N PHE A 28 -0.31 -12.92 4.14
CA PHE A 28 0.68 -11.88 3.93
C PHE A 28 0.14 -10.47 4.25
N ALA A 29 -1.11 -10.17 3.83
CA ALA A 29 -1.76 -8.92 4.17
C ALA A 29 -1.99 -8.78 5.70
N ARG A 30 -2.48 -9.84 6.36
CA ARG A 30 -2.70 -9.85 7.81
C ARG A 30 -1.41 -9.69 8.60
N ASP A 31 -0.35 -10.37 8.19
CA ASP A 31 0.97 -10.27 8.83
C ASP A 31 1.49 -8.83 8.75
N LEU A 32 1.35 -8.17 7.58
CA LEU A 32 1.72 -6.76 7.42
C LEU A 32 0.93 -5.84 8.36
N VAL A 33 -0.39 -6.06 8.50
CA VAL A 33 -1.26 -5.23 9.35
C VAL A 33 -0.99 -5.43 10.83
N SER A 34 -0.55 -6.64 11.22
CA SER A 34 -0.32 -6.99 12.62
C SER A 34 1.06 -6.59 13.15
N GLU A 35 1.96 -6.12 12.28
CA GLU A 35 3.30 -5.73 12.71
C GLU A 35 3.33 -4.32 13.32
N PRO A 36 4.12 -4.13 14.40
CA PRO A 36 4.24 -2.82 15.04
C PRO A 36 5.02 -1.84 14.15
N GLY A 37 4.75 -0.53 14.29
CA GLY A 37 5.33 0.52 13.46
C GLY A 37 6.86 0.64 13.52
N ASN A 38 7.50 0.18 14.60
CA ASN A 38 8.97 0.12 14.68
C ASN A 38 9.58 -1.00 13.83
N VAL A 39 8.77 -1.98 13.40
CA VAL A 39 9.17 -3.06 12.49
C VAL A 39 8.69 -2.77 11.08
N LEU A 40 7.39 -2.52 10.88
CA LEU A 40 6.83 -2.22 9.56
C LEU A 40 6.67 -0.71 9.35
N HIS A 41 7.77 -0.02 9.18
CA HIS A 41 7.81 1.37 8.73
C HIS A 41 7.92 1.45 7.18
N PRO A 42 7.73 2.61 6.54
CA PRO A 42 7.68 2.72 5.08
C PRO A 42 8.88 2.11 4.34
N ASP A 43 10.10 2.28 4.89
CA ASP A 43 11.33 1.75 4.27
C ASP A 43 11.32 0.21 4.22
N GLU A 44 10.97 -0.44 5.35
CA GLU A 44 10.91 -1.91 5.43
C GLU A 44 9.75 -2.44 4.60
N TYR A 45 8.61 -1.74 4.60
CA TYR A 45 7.45 -2.15 3.82
C TYR A 45 7.75 -2.12 2.32
N ALA A 46 8.33 -1.04 1.81
CA ALA A 46 8.77 -0.94 0.41
C ALA A 46 9.74 -2.07 0.03
N LYS A 47 10.67 -2.41 0.94
CA LYS A 47 11.62 -3.52 0.77
C LYS A 47 10.90 -4.87 0.70
N ARG A 48 9.93 -5.13 1.60
CA ARG A 48 9.15 -6.39 1.58
C ARG A 48 8.33 -6.53 0.32
N ILE A 49 7.66 -5.47 -0.15
CA ILE A 49 6.95 -5.50 -1.42
C ILE A 49 7.90 -5.84 -2.56
N ASN A 50 9.10 -5.25 -2.58
CA ASN A 50 10.09 -5.48 -3.64
C ASN A 50 10.54 -6.94 -3.73
N THR A 51 10.45 -7.74 -2.65
CA THR A 51 10.76 -9.18 -2.69
C THR A 51 9.79 -9.98 -3.55
N LEU A 52 8.58 -9.45 -3.81
CA LEU A 52 7.58 -10.13 -4.63
C LEU A 52 7.94 -10.18 -6.11
N LYS A 53 8.99 -9.48 -6.55
CA LYS A 53 9.58 -9.63 -7.90
C LYS A 53 9.86 -11.09 -8.26
N LYS A 54 10.27 -11.89 -7.28
CA LYS A 54 10.52 -13.34 -7.45
C LYS A 54 9.30 -14.13 -7.91
N LEU A 55 8.09 -13.58 -7.74
CA LEU A 55 6.84 -14.19 -8.21
C LEU A 55 6.47 -13.77 -9.64
N GLY A 56 7.30 -12.95 -10.30
CA GLY A 56 7.07 -12.45 -11.66
C GLY A 56 6.35 -11.11 -11.73
N LEU A 57 6.14 -10.44 -10.61
CA LEU A 57 5.63 -9.07 -10.60
C LEU A 57 6.72 -8.09 -11.05
N LYS A 58 6.37 -7.13 -11.93
CA LYS A 58 7.24 -5.99 -12.20
C LYS A 58 6.96 -4.92 -11.13
N ILE A 59 7.95 -4.63 -10.31
CA ILE A 59 7.82 -3.72 -9.18
C ILE A 59 8.79 -2.55 -9.33
N ASN A 60 8.24 -1.33 -9.20
CA ASN A 60 9.04 -0.11 -9.10
C ASN A 60 8.82 0.53 -7.73
N VAL A 61 9.90 0.97 -7.11
CA VAL A 61 9.90 1.68 -5.83
C VAL A 61 10.39 3.09 -6.09
N TYR A 62 9.53 4.08 -5.90
CA TYR A 62 9.87 5.50 -6.04
C TYR A 62 10.08 6.10 -4.65
N ASP A 63 11.31 6.49 -4.39
CA ASP A 63 11.73 7.13 -3.15
C ASP A 63 11.37 8.62 -3.10
N LYS A 64 11.61 9.26 -1.96
CA LYS A 64 11.38 10.70 -1.72
C LYS A 64 11.97 11.59 -2.82
N LYS A 65 13.19 11.26 -3.32
CA LYS A 65 13.85 12.04 -4.37
C LYS A 65 13.08 11.95 -5.70
N LYS A 66 12.63 10.75 -6.05
CA LYS A 66 11.84 10.52 -7.27
C LYS A 66 10.45 11.13 -7.16
N LEU A 67 9.78 10.98 -6.00
CA LEU A 67 8.47 11.58 -5.74
C LEU A 67 8.50 13.10 -5.86
N LYS A 68 9.56 13.74 -5.33
CA LYS A 68 9.76 15.19 -5.47
C LYS A 68 9.90 15.62 -6.93
N LYS A 69 10.65 14.85 -7.74
CA LYS A 69 10.79 15.11 -9.19
C LYS A 69 9.47 14.97 -9.94
N LEU A 70 8.60 14.05 -9.50
CA LEU A 70 7.27 13.85 -10.08
C LEU A 70 6.27 14.94 -9.63
N GLY A 71 6.54 15.66 -8.55
CA GLY A 71 5.62 16.66 -7.99
C GLY A 71 4.52 16.05 -7.10
N MET A 72 4.74 14.86 -6.52
CA MET A 72 3.82 14.20 -5.60
C MET A 72 3.89 14.81 -4.20
N ASN A 73 3.57 16.11 -4.09
CA ASN A 73 3.78 16.83 -2.84
C ASN A 73 2.64 16.60 -1.84
N ALA A 74 1.47 16.12 -2.26
CA ALA A 74 0.40 15.76 -1.34
C ALA A 74 0.82 14.53 -0.51
N LEU A 75 1.36 13.48 -1.13
CA LEU A 75 1.94 12.32 -0.46
C LEU A 75 3.16 12.71 0.38
N LEU A 76 4.06 13.50 -0.17
CA LEU A 76 5.29 13.94 0.52
C LEU A 76 4.99 14.81 1.74
N GLY A 77 3.95 15.64 1.69
CA GLY A 77 3.50 16.47 2.80
C GLY A 77 3.11 15.65 4.02
N VAL A 78 2.40 14.54 3.80
CA VAL A 78 2.02 13.63 4.89
C VAL A 78 3.26 13.06 5.59
N GLY A 79 4.24 12.58 4.82
CA GLY A 79 5.42 11.91 5.36
C GLY A 79 6.55 12.87 5.81
N GLN A 80 6.40 14.19 5.64
CA GLN A 80 7.54 15.10 5.88
C GLN A 80 7.94 15.24 7.35
N GLY A 81 7.03 14.92 8.27
CA GLY A 81 7.30 14.94 9.71
C GLY A 81 8.06 13.71 10.22
N SER A 82 8.07 12.62 9.46
CA SER A 82 8.78 11.39 9.83
C SER A 82 10.26 11.45 9.47
N ILE A 83 11.08 10.76 10.28
CA ILE A 83 12.48 10.45 9.96
C ILE A 83 12.60 9.33 8.90
N ARG A 84 11.50 8.60 8.65
CA ARG A 84 11.43 7.52 7.65
C ARG A 84 11.21 8.08 6.24
N GLY A 85 11.50 7.26 5.24
CA GLY A 85 11.23 7.60 3.85
C GLY A 85 9.74 7.66 3.52
N SER A 86 9.42 8.31 2.39
CA SER A 86 8.10 8.25 1.75
C SER A 86 8.27 7.58 0.40
N TYR A 87 7.35 6.67 0.04
CA TYR A 87 7.45 5.89 -1.19
C TYR A 87 6.12 5.82 -1.93
N LEU A 88 6.21 5.73 -3.26
CA LEU A 88 5.16 5.13 -4.08
C LEU A 88 5.70 3.82 -4.62
N VAL A 89 4.95 2.74 -4.44
CA VAL A 89 5.34 1.43 -5.00
C VAL A 89 4.28 0.99 -5.99
N THR A 90 4.72 0.63 -7.20
CA THR A 90 3.86 0.03 -8.22
C THR A 90 4.20 -1.43 -8.41
N MET A 91 3.18 -2.26 -8.60
CA MET A 91 3.27 -3.69 -8.82
C MET A 91 2.45 -4.04 -10.06
N GLU A 92 3.10 -4.48 -11.14
CA GLU A 92 2.42 -4.85 -12.37
C GLU A 92 2.39 -6.37 -12.55
N TRP A 93 1.21 -6.90 -12.85
CA TRP A 93 1.00 -8.29 -13.26
C TRP A 93 0.42 -8.34 -14.67
N ASN A 94 1.12 -8.94 -15.61
CA ASN A 94 0.70 -9.10 -17.00
C ASN A 94 0.37 -10.57 -17.29
N GLY A 95 -0.71 -11.06 -16.69
CA GLY A 95 -1.12 -12.47 -16.80
C GLY A 95 -2.00 -12.80 -18.00
N ALA A 96 -2.71 -11.82 -18.55
CA ALA A 96 -3.50 -12.00 -19.76
C ALA A 96 -2.62 -12.08 -21.02
N LYS A 97 -1.37 -11.60 -20.96
CA LYS A 97 -0.42 -11.58 -22.09
C LYS A 97 -1.00 -10.91 -23.35
N ASN A 98 -1.83 -9.91 -23.20
CA ASN A 98 -2.44 -9.12 -24.25
C ASN A 98 -2.36 -7.62 -23.90
N ASN A 99 -2.80 -6.77 -24.83
CA ASN A 99 -2.78 -5.30 -24.65
C ASN A 99 -4.05 -4.77 -23.95
N SER A 100 -4.82 -5.59 -23.26
CA SER A 100 -5.97 -5.10 -22.48
C SER A 100 -5.50 -4.19 -21.34
N LYS A 101 -6.28 -3.14 -21.08
CA LYS A 101 -6.02 -2.24 -19.97
C LYS A 101 -6.02 -3.02 -18.65
N PRO A 102 -5.04 -2.79 -17.77
CA PRO A 102 -5.01 -3.46 -16.48
C PRO A 102 -6.10 -2.95 -15.54
N LEU A 103 -6.56 -3.81 -14.66
CA LEU A 103 -7.32 -3.40 -13.48
C LEU A 103 -6.37 -2.72 -12.49
N ALA A 104 -6.72 -1.51 -12.05
CA ALA A 104 -5.93 -0.76 -11.08
C ALA A 104 -6.49 -0.95 -9.66
N PHE A 105 -5.59 -1.21 -8.72
CA PHE A 105 -5.87 -1.32 -7.29
C PHE A 105 -4.97 -0.33 -6.55
N VAL A 106 -5.57 0.61 -5.83
CA VAL A 106 -4.82 1.65 -5.11
C VAL A 106 -5.06 1.50 -3.62
N GLY A 107 -3.99 1.57 -2.83
CA GLY A 107 -4.06 1.33 -1.39
C GLY A 107 -3.36 2.41 -0.56
N LYS A 108 -4.03 2.86 0.51
CA LYS A 108 -3.46 3.72 1.55
C LYS A 108 -2.45 2.92 2.37
N GLY A 109 -1.24 3.47 2.53
CA GLY A 109 -0.14 2.84 3.25
C GLY A 109 0.48 3.76 4.31
N VAL A 110 -0.34 4.30 5.20
CA VAL A 110 0.15 5.07 6.36
C VAL A 110 0.57 4.09 7.45
N CYS A 111 1.89 3.83 7.55
CA CYS A 111 2.43 2.77 8.42
C CYS A 111 2.26 3.05 9.91
N PHE A 112 2.18 4.31 10.28
CA PHE A 112 1.72 4.78 11.58
C PHE A 112 1.11 6.17 11.44
N ASP A 113 0.00 6.43 12.12
CA ASP A 113 -0.73 7.68 12.04
C ASP A 113 -0.96 8.30 13.41
N THR A 114 -0.21 9.36 13.72
CA THR A 114 -0.44 10.16 14.94
C THR A 114 -1.54 11.20 14.75
N GLY A 115 -2.03 11.40 13.51
CA GLY A 115 -2.86 12.55 13.13
C GLY A 115 -2.03 13.78 12.73
N GLY A 116 -0.73 13.77 12.92
CA GLY A 116 0.12 14.95 12.74
C GLY A 116 -0.22 16.03 13.75
N TYR A 117 -0.24 17.30 13.36
CA TYR A 117 -0.61 18.39 14.27
C TYR A 117 -2.11 18.40 14.65
N SER A 118 -2.97 17.76 13.87
CA SER A 118 -4.33 17.39 14.28
C SER A 118 -4.28 16.10 15.11
N LEU A 119 -3.55 16.11 16.22
CA LEU A 119 -3.10 14.98 16.99
C LEU A 119 -4.27 14.15 17.54
N LYS A 120 -4.21 12.85 17.32
CA LYS A 120 -5.19 11.91 17.88
C LYS A 120 -5.06 11.83 19.42
N PRO A 121 -6.19 11.73 20.15
CA PRO A 121 -6.14 11.31 21.56
C PRO A 121 -5.45 9.94 21.68
N ALA A 122 -4.69 9.73 22.77
CA ALA A 122 -3.90 8.51 22.97
C ALA A 122 -4.72 7.22 22.78
N LYS A 123 -5.94 7.18 23.29
CA LYS A 123 -6.90 6.06 23.15
C LYS A 123 -7.19 5.65 21.70
N PHE A 124 -7.09 6.60 20.75
CA PHE A 124 -7.35 6.34 19.33
C PHE A 124 -6.08 6.23 18.50
N MET A 125 -4.92 6.37 19.13
CA MET A 125 -3.62 6.29 18.46
C MET A 125 -2.97 4.90 18.58
N GLU A 126 -3.24 4.17 19.67
CA GLU A 126 -2.56 2.92 20.00
C GLU A 126 -2.72 1.85 18.90
N ASP A 127 -3.84 1.84 18.19
CA ASP A 127 -4.13 0.88 17.12
C ASP A 127 -3.70 1.36 15.72
N MET A 128 -3.11 2.56 15.58
CA MET A 128 -2.81 3.17 14.27
C MET A 128 -1.70 2.49 13.48
N THR A 129 -1.22 1.34 13.89
CA THR A 129 -0.39 0.42 13.10
C THR A 129 -1.16 -0.18 11.92
N TYR A 130 -2.50 -0.30 12.03
CA TYR A 130 -3.34 -0.87 10.97
C TYR A 130 -3.70 0.13 9.85
N ASP A 131 -3.31 1.40 9.94
CA ASP A 131 -3.71 2.46 8.99
C ASP A 131 -3.10 2.31 7.59
N MET A 132 -2.38 1.24 7.39
CA MET A 132 -1.83 0.76 6.12
C MET A 132 -2.57 -0.48 5.57
N ALA A 133 -3.68 -0.91 6.18
CA ALA A 133 -4.40 -2.13 5.79
C ALA A 133 -4.91 -2.08 4.34
N GLY A 134 -5.26 -0.90 3.82
CA GLY A 134 -5.63 -0.73 2.41
C GLY A 134 -4.49 -1.13 1.47
N SER A 135 -3.27 -0.69 1.73
CA SER A 135 -2.10 -1.09 0.95
C SER A 135 -1.77 -2.57 1.14
N ALA A 136 -1.89 -3.11 2.36
CA ALA A 136 -1.65 -4.52 2.64
C ALA A 136 -2.60 -5.43 1.84
N THR A 137 -3.87 -5.04 1.74
CA THR A 137 -4.87 -5.73 0.91
C THR A 137 -4.46 -5.73 -0.57
N VAL A 138 -4.02 -4.59 -1.11
CA VAL A 138 -3.54 -4.49 -2.49
C VAL A 138 -2.31 -5.38 -2.71
N VAL A 139 -1.33 -5.35 -1.80
CA VAL A 139 -0.11 -6.17 -1.90
C VAL A 139 -0.44 -7.67 -1.82
N GLY A 140 -1.31 -8.07 -0.88
CA GLY A 140 -1.79 -9.45 -0.75
C GLY A 140 -2.54 -9.93 -2.00
N LEU A 141 -3.38 -9.07 -2.60
CA LEU A 141 -4.05 -9.35 -3.86
C LEU A 141 -3.06 -9.55 -5.00
N MET A 142 -2.08 -8.66 -5.15
CA MET A 142 -1.07 -8.77 -6.21
C MET A 142 -0.22 -10.04 -6.04
N LYS A 143 0.15 -10.41 -4.80
CA LYS A 143 0.79 -11.68 -4.48
C LYS A 143 -0.08 -12.86 -4.90
N ASN A 144 -1.38 -12.86 -4.56
CA ASN A 144 -2.34 -13.90 -4.95
C ASN A 144 -2.40 -14.07 -6.48
N LEU A 145 -2.54 -12.96 -7.22
CA LEU A 145 -2.61 -12.99 -8.68
C LEU A 145 -1.37 -13.64 -9.30
N ALA A 146 -0.19 -13.30 -8.78
CA ALA A 146 1.08 -13.84 -9.24
C ALA A 146 1.23 -15.35 -8.93
N ILE A 147 0.92 -15.78 -7.70
CA ILE A 147 1.04 -17.19 -7.29
C ILE A 147 0.15 -18.08 -8.14
N ARG A 148 -1.13 -17.71 -8.32
CA ARG A 148 -2.09 -18.50 -9.12
C ARG A 148 -1.97 -18.29 -10.62
N LYS A 149 -1.03 -17.46 -11.08
CA LYS A 149 -0.82 -17.11 -12.49
C LYS A 149 -2.14 -16.66 -13.15
N ALA A 150 -2.83 -15.72 -12.50
CA ALA A 150 -4.14 -15.25 -12.96
C ALA A 150 -4.08 -14.69 -14.38
N LYS A 151 -5.03 -15.07 -15.25
CA LYS A 151 -5.09 -14.63 -16.65
C LYS A 151 -5.73 -13.25 -16.80
N ILE A 152 -5.22 -12.27 -16.05
CA ILE A 152 -5.64 -10.86 -16.11
C ILE A 152 -4.42 -9.96 -16.08
N ASN A 153 -4.57 -8.73 -16.59
CA ASN A 153 -3.60 -7.67 -16.37
C ASN A 153 -4.06 -6.84 -15.17
N ALA A 154 -3.16 -6.59 -14.24
CA ALA A 154 -3.45 -5.82 -13.03
C ALA A 154 -2.26 -4.93 -12.64
N VAL A 155 -2.55 -3.80 -12.02
CA VAL A 155 -1.57 -2.92 -11.41
C VAL A 155 -1.99 -2.58 -9.99
N GLY A 156 -1.12 -2.81 -9.01
CA GLY A 156 -1.26 -2.31 -7.65
C GLY A 156 -0.41 -1.05 -7.48
N VAL A 157 -0.97 -0.02 -6.86
CA VAL A 157 -0.27 1.22 -6.52
C VAL A 157 -0.48 1.53 -5.05
N VAL A 158 0.60 1.69 -4.29
CA VAL A 158 0.50 1.98 -2.86
C VAL A 158 1.43 3.13 -2.48
N GLY A 159 0.89 4.12 -1.77
CA GLY A 159 1.67 5.21 -1.17
C GLY A 159 2.02 4.85 0.27
N LEU A 160 3.31 4.86 0.61
CA LEU A 160 3.82 4.44 1.91
C LEU A 160 4.44 5.63 2.63
N VAL A 161 3.91 5.98 3.80
CA VAL A 161 4.34 7.11 4.63
C VAL A 161 4.13 6.81 6.11
N GLU A 162 4.68 7.66 6.98
CA GLU A 162 4.24 7.81 8.38
C GLU A 162 3.79 9.24 8.61
N ASN A 163 2.64 9.42 9.27
CA ASN A 163 2.14 10.74 9.69
C ASN A 163 2.58 11.00 11.13
N MET A 164 3.64 11.81 11.29
CA MET A 164 4.30 12.01 12.58
C MET A 164 4.37 13.49 12.94
N VAL A 165 4.34 13.77 14.24
CA VAL A 165 4.55 15.13 14.79
C VAL A 165 6.04 15.41 14.87
N SER A 166 6.47 16.53 14.29
CA SER A 166 7.85 17.03 14.41
C SER A 166 7.91 18.51 14.01
N GLY A 167 9.02 19.17 14.24
CA GLY A 167 9.25 20.56 13.79
C GLY A 167 9.17 20.73 12.27
N ASN A 168 9.21 19.64 11.49
CA ASN A 168 9.10 19.65 10.03
C ASN A 168 7.76 19.10 9.51
N ALA A 169 6.84 18.73 10.41
CA ALA A 169 5.56 18.16 10.00
C ALA A 169 4.66 19.18 9.28
N GLN A 170 3.79 18.66 8.41
CA GLN A 170 2.75 19.45 7.76
C GLN A 170 1.78 20.02 8.82
N ARG A 171 1.33 21.26 8.60
CA ARG A 171 0.46 21.99 9.55
C ARG A 171 -0.93 22.21 8.93
N PRO A 172 -1.96 22.32 9.74
CA PRO A 172 -3.22 22.89 9.28
C PRO A 172 -3.00 24.28 8.67
N GLY A 173 -3.59 24.53 7.48
CA GLY A 173 -3.39 25.72 6.68
C GLY A 173 -2.26 25.66 5.66
N ASP A 174 -1.40 24.64 5.70
CA ASP A 174 -0.39 24.43 4.66
C ASP A 174 -1.06 24.11 3.31
N ILE A 175 -0.50 24.68 2.23
CA ILE A 175 -0.98 24.44 0.87
C ILE A 175 0.05 23.59 0.13
N VAL A 176 -0.40 22.46 -0.45
CA VAL A 176 0.44 21.58 -1.25
C VAL A 176 -0.07 21.49 -2.69
N LYS A 177 0.84 21.32 -3.65
CA LYS A 177 0.49 21.06 -5.04
C LYS A 177 0.58 19.56 -5.30
N SER A 178 -0.53 18.93 -5.63
CA SER A 178 -0.61 17.50 -5.96
C SER A 178 0.00 17.17 -7.32
N PHE A 179 0.19 15.89 -7.60
CA PHE A 179 0.68 15.39 -8.89
C PHE A 179 -0.23 15.77 -10.06
N SER A 180 -1.54 15.91 -9.84
CA SER A 180 -2.47 16.41 -10.86
C SER A 180 -2.29 17.90 -11.19
N GLY A 181 -1.45 18.62 -10.43
CA GLY A 181 -1.22 20.05 -10.59
C GLY A 181 -2.17 20.95 -9.78
N GLN A 182 -3.19 20.37 -9.13
CA GLN A 182 -4.11 21.10 -8.26
C GLN A 182 -3.48 21.43 -6.91
N THR A 183 -3.84 22.58 -6.36
CA THR A 183 -3.46 22.98 -4.99
C THR A 183 -4.50 22.47 -4.01
N ILE A 184 -4.03 21.99 -2.86
CA ILE A 184 -4.84 21.46 -1.77
C ILE A 184 -4.46 22.21 -0.49
N GLU A 185 -5.41 22.89 0.14
CA GLU A 185 -5.24 23.40 1.49
C GLU A 185 -5.53 22.29 2.49
N VAL A 186 -4.58 22.05 3.38
CA VAL A 186 -4.66 21.00 4.40
C VAL A 186 -5.30 21.58 5.65
N LEU A 187 -6.60 21.42 5.82
CA LEU A 187 -7.32 21.92 7.00
C LEU A 187 -7.13 21.00 8.21
N ASN A 188 -6.95 19.71 7.98
CA ASN A 188 -6.82 18.70 9.03
C ASN A 188 -5.73 17.69 8.62
N THR A 189 -4.66 17.62 9.38
CA THR A 189 -3.54 16.70 9.12
C THR A 189 -3.84 15.24 9.46
N ASP A 190 -4.97 14.96 10.14
CA ASP A 190 -5.51 13.60 10.38
C ASP A 190 -6.43 13.13 9.23
N ALA A 191 -6.54 13.91 8.17
CA ALA A 191 -7.19 13.53 6.91
C ALA A 191 -6.13 13.23 5.82
N GLU A 192 -5.02 12.64 6.19
CA GLU A 192 -3.81 12.41 5.42
C GLU A 192 -3.96 11.35 4.34
N GLY A 193 -4.80 10.32 4.59
CA GLY A 193 -4.99 9.21 3.66
C GLY A 193 -5.46 9.66 2.29
N ARG A 194 -6.38 10.61 2.23
CA ARG A 194 -6.85 11.20 0.96
C ARG A 194 -5.77 11.98 0.22
N LEU A 195 -4.78 12.54 0.91
CA LEU A 195 -3.63 13.23 0.30
C LEU A 195 -2.68 12.22 -0.35
N VAL A 196 -2.39 11.12 0.34
CA VAL A 196 -1.60 10.00 -0.20
C VAL A 196 -2.28 9.43 -1.44
N LEU A 197 -3.60 9.19 -1.36
CA LEU A 197 -4.37 8.61 -2.46
C LEU A 197 -4.55 9.57 -3.64
N ALA A 198 -4.62 10.88 -3.43
CA ALA A 198 -4.73 11.85 -4.51
C ALA A 198 -3.56 11.75 -5.51
N ASP A 199 -2.33 11.66 -5.00
CA ASP A 199 -1.15 11.48 -5.84
C ASP A 199 -1.07 10.06 -6.43
N ALA A 200 -1.40 9.04 -5.64
CA ALA A 200 -1.34 7.64 -6.08
C ALA A 200 -2.37 7.31 -7.17
N LEU A 201 -3.58 7.90 -7.12
CA LEU A 201 -4.63 7.71 -8.12
C LEU A 201 -4.35 8.46 -9.42
N THR A 202 -3.65 9.59 -9.32
CA THR A 202 -3.29 10.41 -10.50
C THR A 202 -2.14 9.78 -11.28
N TYR A 203 -1.29 9.02 -10.63
CA TYR A 203 -0.16 8.32 -11.24
C TYR A 203 -0.61 7.22 -12.20
#